data_04afb760e36a3599bada82c61ae252b4
#
_entry.id   04afb760e36a3599bada82c61ae252b4
#
_cell.length_a   1.000
_cell.length_b   1.000
_cell.length_c   1.000
_cell.angle_alpha   90.00
_cell.angle_beta   90.00
_cell.angle_gamma   90.00
#
_symmetry.space_group_name_H-M   'P 1'
#
loop_
_entity.id
_entity.type
_entity.pdbx_description
1 polymer ?
#
loop_
_entity_poly.entity_id
_entity_poly.type
_entity_poly.pdbx_seq_one_letter_code
_entity_poly.pdbx_strand_id
1 'polypeptide(L)'
;MNEGQKENVFILRNLRRDEAEKYWPLRLEALKNHPEAFGASFEMSIQLPMSEVQEGIHNEAEDYILGAYTEEGILAGTMGFKREHGLKLRHKGYIWGVYVSPSYRGCGLASRLLREVLDRGRELEGIEQINLSVVTTNGSARRLYEQHGFETYGIERNALVVQGKGYDEAHMTYFYAERRLNMSDEHVEAGSDL
;
A
#
# COMPACT_ATOMS: atom_id res chain seq x y z
N MET A 1 24.91 29.94 -7.29
CA MET A 1 23.60 30.15 -7.95
C MET A 1 22.80 28.90 -7.63
N ASN A 2 21.83 29.03 -6.73
CA ASN A 2 20.96 27.91 -6.31
C ASN A 2 19.93 27.70 -7.44
N GLU A 3 20.12 26.66 -8.23
CA GLU A 3 19.04 26.19 -9.09
C GLU A 3 17.92 25.69 -8.17
N GLY A 4 16.84 26.46 -8.11
CA GLY A 4 15.67 26.14 -7.31
C GLY A 4 15.18 24.74 -7.67
N GLN A 5 15.19 23.83 -6.70
CA GLN A 5 14.43 22.58 -6.79
C GLN A 5 12.97 22.98 -7.07
N LYS A 6 12.52 22.79 -8.30
CA LYS A 6 11.09 22.83 -8.59
C LYS A 6 10.43 21.81 -7.65
N GLU A 7 9.64 22.27 -6.70
CA GLU A 7 8.78 21.38 -5.95
C GLU A 7 7.92 20.62 -6.97
N ASN A 8 8.14 19.33 -7.08
CA ASN A 8 7.32 18.49 -7.95
C ASN A 8 5.89 18.49 -7.40
N VAL A 9 5.00 19.19 -8.07
CA VAL A 9 3.58 19.19 -7.77
C VAL A 9 3.00 17.87 -8.27
N PHE A 10 2.40 17.09 -7.37
CA PHE A 10 1.71 15.85 -7.71
C PHE A 10 0.24 15.95 -7.39
N ILE A 11 -0.59 15.49 -8.32
CA ILE A 11 -2.03 15.34 -8.15
C ILE A 11 -2.29 13.90 -7.70
N LEU A 12 -2.89 13.72 -6.52
CA LEU A 12 -3.29 12.41 -6.00
C LEU A 12 -4.76 12.17 -6.32
N ARG A 13 -5.04 11.11 -7.03
CA ARG A 13 -6.41 10.66 -7.35
C ARG A 13 -6.46 9.17 -7.65
N ASN A 14 -7.64 8.60 -7.55
CA ASN A 14 -7.81 7.20 -7.91
C ASN A 14 -7.52 6.98 -9.40
N LEU A 15 -6.93 5.83 -9.67
CA LEU A 15 -6.75 5.32 -11.02
C LEU A 15 -8.12 4.90 -11.56
N ARG A 16 -8.37 5.15 -12.84
CA ARG A 16 -9.58 4.73 -13.54
C ARG A 16 -9.28 3.55 -14.45
N ARG A 17 -10.28 2.75 -14.76
CA ARG A 17 -10.14 1.58 -15.66
C ARG A 17 -9.62 1.95 -17.05
N ASP A 18 -10.03 3.10 -17.58
CA ASP A 18 -9.58 3.63 -18.87
C ASP A 18 -8.10 4.11 -18.86
N GLU A 19 -7.46 4.12 -17.69
CA GLU A 19 -6.04 4.46 -17.53
C GLU A 19 -5.13 3.23 -17.38
N ALA A 20 -5.64 2.03 -17.60
CA ALA A 20 -4.87 0.79 -17.49
C ALA A 20 -3.59 0.82 -18.33
N GLU A 21 -3.63 1.39 -19.53
CA GLU A 21 -2.46 1.54 -20.41
C GLU A 21 -1.37 2.45 -19.82
N LYS A 22 -1.71 3.40 -18.94
CA LYS A 22 -0.75 4.23 -18.21
C LYS A 22 -0.22 3.52 -16.95
N TYR A 23 -1.09 2.76 -16.30
CA TYR A 23 -0.77 2.05 -15.06
C TYR A 23 0.13 0.83 -15.29
N TRP A 24 -0.20 0.05 -16.32
CA TRP A 24 0.41 -1.26 -16.50
C TRP A 24 1.93 -1.22 -16.71
N PRO A 25 2.49 -0.31 -17.52
CA PRO A 25 3.95 -0.16 -17.61
C PRO A 25 4.64 0.12 -16.27
N LEU A 26 4.04 0.97 -15.42
CA LEU A 26 4.58 1.27 -14.09
C LEU A 26 4.51 0.04 -13.17
N ARG A 27 3.42 -0.73 -13.25
CA ARG A 27 3.28 -1.98 -12.49
C ARG A 27 4.30 -3.02 -12.92
N LEU A 28 4.49 -3.21 -14.22
CA LEU A 28 5.49 -4.13 -14.77
C LEU A 28 6.92 -3.69 -14.42
N GLU A 29 7.21 -2.39 -14.44
CA GLU A 29 8.49 -1.84 -13.97
C GLU A 29 8.75 -2.23 -12.51
N ALA A 30 7.74 -2.10 -11.65
CA ALA A 30 7.83 -2.48 -10.23
C ALA A 30 8.16 -3.96 -10.06
N LEU A 31 7.40 -4.85 -10.73
CA LEU A 31 7.56 -6.29 -10.64
C LEU A 31 8.92 -6.77 -11.20
N LYS A 32 9.40 -6.14 -12.27
CA LYS A 32 10.68 -6.48 -12.90
C LYS A 32 11.86 -6.05 -12.03
N ASN A 33 11.80 -4.83 -11.48
CA ASN A 33 12.92 -4.23 -10.77
C ASN A 33 13.02 -4.65 -9.30
N HIS A 34 11.90 -5.10 -8.73
CA HIS A 34 11.79 -5.48 -7.32
C HIS A 34 10.93 -6.74 -7.16
N PRO A 35 11.30 -7.87 -7.80
CA PRO A 35 10.50 -9.09 -7.76
C PRO A 35 10.29 -9.62 -6.34
N GLU A 36 11.22 -9.34 -5.42
CA GLU A 36 11.14 -9.72 -4.01
C GLU A 36 10.11 -8.91 -3.21
N ALA A 37 9.64 -7.78 -3.74
CA ALA A 37 8.73 -6.88 -3.02
C ALA A 37 7.25 -7.15 -3.30
N PHE A 38 6.93 -8.10 -4.17
CA PHE A 38 5.56 -8.33 -4.64
C PHE A 38 5.26 -9.84 -4.75
N GLY A 39 4.06 -10.24 -4.34
CA GLY A 39 3.60 -11.62 -4.53
C GLY A 39 3.27 -11.99 -5.99
N ALA A 40 3.00 -10.99 -6.85
CA ALA A 40 2.81 -11.21 -8.28
C ALA A 40 4.16 -11.28 -9.01
N SER A 41 4.30 -12.16 -10.03
CA SER A 41 5.50 -12.24 -10.84
C SER A 41 5.39 -11.41 -12.12
N PHE A 42 6.53 -10.87 -12.58
CA PHE A 42 6.61 -10.14 -13.84
C PHE A 42 6.24 -11.03 -15.03
N GLU A 43 6.73 -12.28 -15.05
CA GLU A 43 6.57 -13.23 -16.16
C GLU A 43 5.11 -13.59 -16.39
N MET A 44 4.31 -13.71 -15.33
CA MET A 44 2.87 -13.93 -15.43
C MET A 44 2.14 -12.65 -15.79
N SER A 45 2.50 -11.56 -15.14
CA SER A 45 1.80 -10.28 -15.30
C SER A 45 1.92 -9.73 -16.72
N ILE A 46 3.09 -9.84 -17.37
CA ILE A 46 3.28 -9.33 -18.74
C ILE A 46 2.42 -10.06 -19.80
N GLN A 47 1.89 -11.24 -19.46
CA GLN A 47 1.05 -12.03 -20.36
C GLN A 47 -0.44 -11.69 -20.21
N LEU A 48 -0.82 -10.90 -19.20
CA LEU A 48 -2.22 -10.55 -18.99
C LEU A 48 -2.74 -9.66 -20.11
N PRO A 49 -3.90 -10.00 -20.70
CA PRO A 49 -4.56 -9.12 -21.66
C PRO A 49 -5.00 -7.82 -20.95
N MET A 50 -4.98 -6.72 -21.71
CA MET A 50 -5.32 -5.40 -21.14
C MET A 50 -6.75 -5.35 -20.56
N SER A 51 -7.68 -6.16 -21.06
CA SER A 51 -9.03 -6.30 -20.50
C SER A 51 -9.02 -6.78 -19.05
N GLU A 52 -8.19 -7.79 -18.72
CA GLU A 52 -8.06 -8.28 -17.35
C GLU A 52 -7.39 -7.24 -16.43
N VAL A 53 -6.40 -6.51 -16.97
CA VAL A 53 -5.79 -5.39 -16.23
C VAL A 53 -6.83 -4.32 -15.91
N GLN A 54 -7.70 -3.96 -16.87
CA GLN A 54 -8.77 -3.01 -16.68
C GLN A 54 -9.80 -3.48 -15.65
N GLU A 55 -10.17 -4.76 -15.68
CA GLU A 55 -11.09 -5.36 -14.72
C GLU A 55 -10.52 -5.36 -13.29
N GLY A 56 -9.20 -5.55 -13.15
CA GLY A 56 -8.49 -5.50 -11.87
C GLY A 56 -8.31 -4.09 -11.29
N ILE A 57 -8.66 -3.03 -12.03
CA ILE A 57 -8.63 -1.65 -11.51
C ILE A 57 -9.99 -1.33 -10.89
N HIS A 58 -10.04 -1.34 -9.57
CA HIS A 58 -11.19 -0.88 -8.80
C HIS A 58 -11.04 0.62 -8.48
N ASN A 59 -12.16 1.32 -8.38
CA ASN A 59 -12.23 2.75 -8.09
C ASN A 59 -13.44 3.05 -7.18
N GLU A 60 -13.55 2.27 -6.11
CA GLU A 60 -14.60 2.38 -5.11
C GLU A 60 -14.03 3.01 -3.84
N ALA A 61 -14.87 3.44 -2.91
CA ALA A 61 -14.40 4.05 -1.68
C ALA A 61 -13.58 3.07 -0.81
N GLU A 62 -13.93 1.78 -0.87
CA GLU A 62 -13.34 0.71 -0.06
C GLU A 62 -12.32 -0.17 -0.81
N ASP A 63 -12.17 0.02 -2.14
CA ASP A 63 -11.21 -0.71 -2.97
C ASP A 63 -10.77 0.16 -4.15
N TYR A 64 -9.52 0.61 -4.12
CA TYR A 64 -8.98 1.52 -5.14
C TYR A 64 -7.47 1.43 -5.27
N ILE A 65 -6.97 1.94 -6.39
CA ILE A 65 -5.55 2.25 -6.58
C ILE A 65 -5.40 3.76 -6.62
N LEU A 66 -4.75 4.34 -5.62
CA LEU A 66 -4.37 5.74 -5.60
C LEU A 66 -3.16 5.95 -6.50
N GLY A 67 -3.28 6.82 -7.49
CA GLY A 67 -2.20 7.25 -8.37
C GLY A 67 -1.70 8.64 -8.01
N ALA A 68 -0.39 8.84 -8.13
CA ALA A 68 0.25 10.15 -8.08
C ALA A 68 0.67 10.57 -9.49
N TYR A 69 0.13 11.66 -9.96
CA TYR A 69 0.34 12.17 -11.31
C TYR A 69 1.14 13.47 -11.28
N THR A 70 2.07 13.65 -12.22
CA THR A 70 2.70 14.95 -12.46
C THR A 70 1.69 15.92 -13.09
N GLU A 71 2.03 17.20 -13.20
CA GLU A 71 1.20 18.20 -13.89
C GLU A 71 1.00 17.85 -15.37
N GLU A 72 1.96 17.16 -15.99
CA GLU A 72 1.86 16.66 -17.38
C GLU A 72 1.03 15.37 -17.50
N GLY A 73 0.52 14.85 -16.38
CA GLY A 73 -0.32 13.65 -16.36
C GLY A 73 0.44 12.32 -16.42
N ILE A 74 1.75 12.32 -16.12
CA ILE A 74 2.55 11.10 -16.00
C ILE A 74 2.25 10.45 -14.64
N LEU A 75 1.99 9.14 -14.63
CA LEU A 75 1.81 8.37 -13.41
C LEU A 75 3.17 8.07 -12.77
N ALA A 76 3.49 8.78 -11.69
CA ALA A 76 4.77 8.73 -11.00
C ALA A 76 4.85 7.64 -9.90
N GLY A 77 3.71 7.23 -9.36
CA GLY A 77 3.63 6.21 -8.32
C GLY A 77 2.21 5.79 -8.01
N THR A 78 2.07 4.66 -7.33
CA THR A 78 0.78 4.07 -6.94
C THR A 78 0.81 3.49 -5.54
N MET A 79 -0.37 3.42 -4.93
CA MET A 79 -0.64 2.70 -3.68
C MET A 79 -2.06 2.15 -3.73
N GLY A 80 -2.21 0.82 -3.65
CA GLY A 80 -3.50 0.16 -3.58
C GLY A 80 -4.02 0.13 -2.15
N PHE A 81 -5.32 0.29 -1.99
CA PHE A 81 -6.06 0.07 -0.75
C PHE A 81 -7.25 -0.81 -1.02
N LYS A 82 -7.53 -1.73 -0.13
CA LYS A 82 -8.77 -2.51 -0.11
C LYS A 82 -9.23 -2.75 1.32
N ARG A 83 -10.54 -2.75 1.54
CA ARG A 83 -11.16 -3.21 2.78
C ARG A 83 -11.30 -4.73 2.76
N GLU A 84 -11.10 -5.38 3.89
CA GLU A 84 -11.39 -6.81 4.02
C GLU A 84 -12.91 -7.06 4.01
N HIS A 85 -13.37 -8.06 3.23
CA HIS A 85 -14.82 -8.28 2.99
C HIS A 85 -15.50 -9.22 4.00
N GLY A 86 -14.75 -10.04 4.75
CA GLY A 86 -15.32 -10.94 5.74
C GLY A 86 -16.00 -10.18 6.88
N LEU A 87 -17.19 -10.58 7.31
CA LEU A 87 -17.96 -9.90 8.37
C LEU A 87 -17.14 -9.62 9.64
N LYS A 88 -16.24 -10.55 10.01
CA LYS A 88 -15.32 -10.41 11.16
C LYS A 88 -14.04 -9.65 10.84
N LEU A 89 -13.82 -9.26 9.59
CA LEU A 89 -12.60 -8.62 9.11
C LEU A 89 -12.83 -7.20 8.58
N ARG A 90 -14.08 -6.76 8.43
CA ARG A 90 -14.47 -5.48 7.84
C ARG A 90 -13.93 -4.24 8.57
N HIS A 91 -13.43 -4.43 9.79
CA HIS A 91 -12.72 -3.38 10.54
C HIS A 91 -11.28 -3.16 10.05
N LYS A 92 -10.82 -3.96 9.07
CA LYS A 92 -9.44 -3.92 8.55
C LYS A 92 -9.40 -3.42 7.11
N GLY A 93 -8.46 -2.52 6.84
CA GLY A 93 -7.99 -2.20 5.52
C GLY A 93 -6.65 -2.87 5.23
N TYR A 94 -6.27 -2.99 3.96
CA TYR A 94 -5.00 -3.53 3.52
C TYR A 94 -4.38 -2.66 2.43
N ILE A 95 -3.12 -2.25 2.64
CA ILE A 95 -2.33 -1.54 1.64
C ILE A 95 -1.51 -2.54 0.83
N TRP A 96 -1.53 -2.39 -0.49
CA TRP A 96 -0.83 -3.25 -1.42
C TRP A 96 -0.27 -2.47 -2.62
N GLY A 97 0.63 -3.08 -3.39
CA GLY A 97 1.06 -2.57 -4.70
C GLY A 97 1.72 -1.20 -4.65
N VAL A 98 2.42 -0.88 -3.55
CA VAL A 98 3.10 0.41 -3.36
C VAL A 98 4.34 0.48 -4.22
N TYR A 99 4.36 1.47 -5.10
CA TYR A 99 5.52 1.73 -5.94
C TYR A 99 5.63 3.22 -6.31
N VAL A 100 6.86 3.71 -6.35
CA VAL A 100 7.22 5.02 -6.90
C VAL A 100 8.34 4.80 -7.90
N SER A 101 8.13 5.27 -9.13
CA SER A 101 9.14 5.19 -10.20
C SER A 101 10.43 5.88 -9.75
N PRO A 102 11.62 5.32 -10.06
CA PRO A 102 12.91 5.83 -9.61
C PRO A 102 13.11 7.33 -9.84
N SER A 103 12.61 7.85 -10.97
CA SER A 103 12.71 9.28 -11.34
C SER A 103 11.99 10.23 -10.37
N TYR A 104 11.06 9.71 -9.55
CA TYR A 104 10.24 10.49 -8.62
C TYR A 104 10.47 10.11 -7.16
N ARG A 105 11.54 9.37 -6.86
CA ARG A 105 11.94 9.02 -5.48
C ARG A 105 12.66 10.20 -4.81
N GLY A 106 12.72 10.17 -3.47
CA GLY A 106 13.44 11.18 -2.68
C GLY A 106 12.71 12.50 -2.49
N CYS A 107 11.53 12.71 -3.09
CA CYS A 107 10.71 13.93 -2.94
C CYS A 107 9.50 13.76 -1.99
N GLY A 108 9.47 12.71 -1.17
CA GLY A 108 8.40 12.47 -0.21
C GLY A 108 7.10 11.92 -0.79
N LEU A 109 7.08 11.50 -2.08
CA LEU A 109 5.86 11.07 -2.77
C LEU A 109 5.19 9.85 -2.12
N ALA A 110 5.98 8.84 -1.72
CA ALA A 110 5.44 7.66 -1.03
C ALA A 110 4.77 8.03 0.31
N SER A 111 5.33 8.99 1.05
CA SER A 111 4.75 9.53 2.30
C SER A 111 3.44 10.27 2.05
N ARG A 112 3.33 11.00 0.93
CA ARG A 112 2.10 11.70 0.55
C ARG A 112 0.99 10.69 0.18
N LEU A 113 1.33 9.66 -0.61
CA LEU A 113 0.40 8.58 -0.95
C LEU A 113 -0.10 7.86 0.32
N LEU A 114 0.81 7.53 1.23
CA LEU A 114 0.46 6.84 2.47
C LEU A 114 -0.46 7.67 3.35
N ARG A 115 -0.16 8.96 3.55
CA ARG A 115 -1.03 9.87 4.30
C ARG A 115 -2.43 9.95 3.71
N GLU A 116 -2.53 10.11 2.40
CA GLU A 116 -3.83 10.17 1.71
C GLU A 116 -4.65 8.89 1.94
N VAL A 117 -4.01 7.71 1.87
CA VAL A 117 -4.70 6.42 2.16
C VAL A 117 -5.12 6.33 3.62
N LEU A 118 -4.29 6.76 4.56
CA LEU A 118 -4.63 6.77 5.99
C LEU A 118 -5.78 7.74 6.29
N ASP A 119 -5.77 8.94 5.70
CA ASP A 119 -6.82 9.94 5.90
C ASP A 119 -8.17 9.44 5.34
N ARG A 120 -8.18 8.87 4.13
CA ARG A 120 -9.39 8.23 3.57
C ARG A 120 -9.88 7.04 4.39
N GLY A 121 -8.97 6.20 4.88
CA GLY A 121 -9.32 5.07 5.76
C GLY A 121 -9.97 5.52 7.06
N ARG A 122 -9.59 6.68 7.60
CA ARG A 122 -10.23 7.27 8.79
C ARG A 122 -11.69 7.67 8.55
N GLU A 123 -12.01 8.11 7.33
CA GLU A 123 -13.37 8.50 6.94
C GLU A 123 -14.29 7.30 6.70
N LEU A 124 -13.73 6.10 6.44
CA LEU A 124 -14.51 4.90 6.24
C LEU A 124 -15.10 4.39 7.58
N GLU A 125 -16.42 4.29 7.63
CA GLU A 125 -17.13 3.78 8.80
C GLU A 125 -16.68 2.35 9.14
N GLY A 126 -16.34 2.12 10.40
CA GLY A 126 -15.96 0.80 10.92
C GLY A 126 -14.54 0.33 10.57
N ILE A 127 -13.72 1.09 9.86
CA ILE A 127 -12.29 0.79 9.72
C ILE A 127 -11.56 1.18 11.02
N GLU A 128 -10.87 0.23 11.64
CA GLU A 128 -10.13 0.42 12.91
C GLU A 128 -8.63 0.31 12.73
N GLN A 129 -8.20 -0.46 11.73
CA GLN A 129 -6.78 -0.68 11.45
C GLN A 129 -6.51 -0.83 9.95
N ILE A 130 -5.30 -0.52 9.55
CA ILE A 130 -4.77 -0.76 8.21
C ILE A 130 -3.53 -1.63 8.33
N ASN A 131 -3.49 -2.71 7.55
CA ASN A 131 -2.41 -3.67 7.52
C ASN A 131 -1.64 -3.58 6.20
N LEU A 132 -0.40 -4.04 6.23
CA LEU A 132 0.44 -4.26 5.06
C LEU A 132 1.49 -5.33 5.34
N SER A 133 2.07 -5.88 4.27
CA SER A 133 3.27 -6.70 4.34
C SER A 133 4.40 -6.04 3.58
N VAL A 134 5.61 -6.15 4.09
CA VAL A 134 6.82 -5.61 3.46
C VAL A 134 8.00 -6.54 3.68
N VAL A 135 8.76 -6.79 2.62
CA VAL A 135 9.97 -7.62 2.70
C VAL A 135 10.94 -7.03 3.72
N THR A 136 11.45 -7.86 4.63
CA THR A 136 12.32 -7.40 5.75
C THR A 136 13.59 -6.70 5.28
N THR A 137 14.07 -7.01 4.08
CA THR A 137 15.23 -6.37 3.44
C THR A 137 14.94 -4.99 2.86
N ASN A 138 13.66 -4.61 2.69
CA ASN A 138 13.28 -3.27 2.21
C ASN A 138 13.26 -2.24 3.35
N GLY A 139 14.45 -1.87 3.84
CA GLY A 139 14.58 -0.96 4.98
C GLY A 139 14.03 0.46 4.72
N SER A 140 13.96 0.90 3.45
CA SER A 140 13.40 2.22 3.13
C SER A 140 11.87 2.23 3.27
N ALA A 141 11.20 1.20 2.77
CA ALA A 141 9.75 1.06 2.91
C ALA A 141 9.35 0.84 4.38
N ARG A 142 10.07 -0.02 5.11
CA ARG A 142 9.82 -0.23 6.54
C ARG A 142 9.91 1.07 7.34
N ARG A 143 10.99 1.85 7.16
CA ARG A 143 11.13 3.17 7.81
C ARG A 143 10.02 4.13 7.45
N LEU A 144 9.55 4.14 6.19
CA LEU A 144 8.40 4.94 5.79
C LEU A 144 7.17 4.58 6.62
N TYR A 145 6.85 3.31 6.75
CA TYR A 145 5.67 2.85 7.48
C TYR A 145 5.81 3.12 8.99
N GLU A 146 6.97 2.83 9.57
CA GLU A 146 7.27 3.12 10.99
C GLU A 146 7.12 4.62 11.32
N GLN A 147 7.60 5.51 10.45
CA GLN A 147 7.45 6.97 10.61
C GLN A 147 5.99 7.44 10.53
N HIS A 148 5.10 6.65 9.95
CA HIS A 148 3.66 6.93 9.89
C HIS A 148 2.85 6.16 10.92
N GLY A 149 3.51 5.54 11.91
CA GLY A 149 2.85 4.89 13.04
C GLY A 149 2.47 3.43 12.81
N PHE A 150 2.97 2.79 11.75
CA PHE A 150 2.84 1.35 11.62
C PHE A 150 3.78 0.62 12.58
N GLU A 151 3.27 -0.42 13.20
CA GLU A 151 4.02 -1.31 14.09
C GLU A 151 4.11 -2.71 13.47
N THR A 152 5.30 -3.35 13.56
CA THR A 152 5.47 -4.75 13.14
C THR A 152 4.86 -5.67 14.19
N TYR A 153 3.88 -6.50 13.81
CA TYR A 153 3.27 -7.46 14.71
C TYR A 153 3.67 -8.92 14.44
N GLY A 154 4.37 -9.19 13.34
CA GLY A 154 4.83 -10.52 13.00
C GLY A 154 5.84 -10.54 11.86
N ILE A 155 6.61 -11.62 11.78
CA ILE A 155 7.53 -11.91 10.68
C ILE A 155 7.16 -13.27 10.10
N GLU A 156 6.79 -13.29 8.83
CA GLU A 156 6.62 -14.53 8.06
C GLU A 156 7.97 -14.91 7.45
N ARG A 157 8.47 -16.08 7.87
CA ARG A 157 9.72 -16.61 7.34
C ARG A 157 9.49 -17.23 5.98
N ASN A 158 10.40 -16.94 5.03
CA ASN A 158 10.34 -17.47 3.67
C ASN A 158 8.98 -17.21 2.98
N ALA A 159 8.41 -16.02 3.20
CA ALA A 159 7.11 -15.61 2.67
C ALA A 159 7.10 -15.59 1.13
N LEU A 160 8.20 -15.19 0.50
CA LEU A 160 8.37 -15.17 -0.95
C LEU A 160 9.65 -15.92 -1.36
N VAL A 161 9.60 -16.59 -2.50
CA VAL A 161 10.78 -17.23 -3.12
C VAL A 161 10.98 -16.64 -4.51
N VAL A 162 12.13 -16.01 -4.73
CA VAL A 162 12.52 -15.44 -6.04
C VAL A 162 13.83 -16.08 -6.46
N GLN A 163 13.82 -16.75 -7.62
CA GLN A 163 15.01 -17.44 -8.17
C GLN A 163 15.69 -18.37 -7.16
N GLY A 164 14.90 -19.09 -6.36
CA GLY A 164 15.38 -20.04 -5.36
C GLY A 164 15.85 -19.39 -4.04
N LYS A 165 15.83 -18.07 -3.92
CA LYS A 165 16.15 -17.34 -2.70
C LYS A 165 14.86 -16.98 -1.95
N GLY A 166 14.80 -17.35 -0.66
CA GLY A 166 13.70 -17.01 0.23
C GLY A 166 13.83 -15.59 0.78
N TYR A 167 12.69 -14.93 0.95
CA TYR A 167 12.56 -13.60 1.55
C TYR A 167 11.52 -13.63 2.65
N ASP A 168 11.85 -13.03 3.78
CA ASP A 168 10.93 -12.88 4.91
C ASP A 168 10.11 -11.61 4.75
N GLU A 169 8.84 -11.62 5.17
CA GLU A 169 7.98 -10.42 5.23
C GLU A 169 7.69 -10.00 6.67
N ALA A 170 7.78 -8.71 6.92
CA ALA A 170 7.24 -8.08 8.11
C ALA A 170 5.77 -7.71 7.87
N HIS A 171 4.88 -8.23 8.71
CA HIS A 171 3.49 -7.84 8.76
C HIS A 171 3.36 -6.65 9.71
N MET A 172 2.85 -5.54 9.17
CA MET A 172 2.73 -4.29 9.91
C MET A 172 1.28 -3.83 9.97
N THR A 173 0.93 -3.14 11.06
CA THR A 173 -0.40 -2.60 11.29
C THR A 173 -0.33 -1.17 11.78
N TYR A 174 -1.29 -0.35 11.34
CA TYR A 174 -1.58 0.98 11.85
C TYR A 174 -2.97 0.95 12.49
N PHE A 175 -3.09 1.41 13.72
CA PHE A 175 -4.37 1.54 14.43
C PHE A 175 -4.80 3.02 14.49
N TYR A 176 -6.06 3.29 14.20
CA TYR A 176 -6.63 4.60 14.45
C TYR A 176 -6.84 4.79 15.97
N ALA A 177 -6.18 5.79 16.57
CA ALA A 177 -6.11 5.99 18.02
C ALA A 177 -7.47 6.13 18.70
N GLU A 178 -8.43 6.74 18.04
CA GLU A 178 -9.80 6.95 18.55
C GLU A 178 -10.57 5.64 18.76
N ARG A 179 -10.11 4.56 18.14
CA ARG A 179 -10.74 3.23 18.20
C ARG A 179 -9.95 2.22 19.05
N ARG A 180 -8.71 2.55 19.40
CA ARG A 180 -7.87 1.74 20.28
C ARG A 180 -8.34 1.77 21.74
N LEU A 181 -9.01 2.85 22.14
CA LEU A 181 -9.53 3.04 23.51
C LEU A 181 -10.67 2.07 23.83
N ASN A 182 -11.50 1.69 22.85
CA ASN A 182 -12.58 0.73 23.07
C ASN A 182 -12.09 -0.72 23.20
N MET A 183 -10.85 -1.04 22.82
CA MET A 183 -10.28 -2.39 22.95
C MET A 183 -9.64 -2.63 24.31
N SER A 184 -9.23 -1.59 25.05
CA SER A 184 -8.58 -1.72 26.35
C SER A 184 -9.57 -1.89 27.49
N ASP A 185 -10.79 -1.40 27.36
CA ASP A 185 -11.78 -1.44 28.43
C ASP A 185 -12.57 -2.76 28.50
N GLU A 186 -12.70 -3.50 27.39
CA GLU A 186 -13.39 -4.81 27.36
C GLU A 186 -12.55 -5.98 27.89
N HIS A 187 -11.23 -5.84 28.03
CA HIS A 187 -10.35 -6.93 28.50
C HIS A 187 -10.15 -6.94 30.01
N VAL A 188 -10.64 -5.95 30.76
CA VAL A 188 -10.49 -5.88 32.22
C VAL A 188 -11.65 -6.59 32.96
N GLU A 189 -12.82 -6.76 32.35
CA GLU A 189 -13.98 -7.38 33.04
C GLU A 189 -14.11 -8.90 32.88
N ALA A 190 -13.32 -9.55 32.00
CA ALA A 190 -13.43 -10.99 31.75
C ALA A 190 -12.55 -11.89 32.65
N GLY A 191 -11.95 -11.36 33.71
CA GLY A 191 -10.97 -12.04 34.55
C GLY A 191 -11.38 -12.37 35.99
N SER A 192 -12.65 -12.28 36.40
CA SER A 192 -13.04 -12.46 37.81
C SER A 192 -14.04 -13.59 38.11
N ASP A 193 -14.21 -14.55 37.19
CA ASP A 193 -15.00 -15.74 37.51
C ASP A 193 -14.36 -17.02 36.95
N LEU A 194 -13.39 -17.56 37.70
CA LEU A 194 -13.01 -18.98 37.73
C LEU A 194 -12.45 -19.35 39.11
#